data_e4f2811db5826e992a7f923b16f95ce0
#
_entry.id   e4f2811db5826e992a7f923b16f95ce0
#
_cell.length_a   1.000
_cell.length_b   1.000
_cell.length_c   1.000
_cell.angle_alpha   90.00
_cell.angle_beta   90.00
_cell.angle_gamma   90.00
#
_symmetry.space_group_name_H-M   'P 1'
#
loop_
_entity.id
_entity.type
_entity.pdbx_description
1 polymer ?
#
loop_
_entity_poly.entity_id
_entity_poly.type
_entity_poly.pdbx_seq_one_letter_code
_entity_poly.pdbx_strand_id
1 'polypeptide(L)'
;MNRWVIRFYKKYLDHCIKILLILISVIYPFILLSVEGELKSLSQYWNTPLQPLFIVANVMTAYIFLSIENWKIPSFLLVLVTAFSTKLYPNTHNVLAVLFFVSCLYPLFKSKRLKFYGYLYLASPIIGLLFGLLYLEIYNIIILCSYHLHMLIHILHTHYQKDKIENNL
;
A
#
# COMPACT_ATOMS: atom_id res chain seq x y z
N MET A 1 22.03 0.31 31.24
CA MET A 1 21.11 -0.51 30.41
C MET A 1 21.91 -1.18 29.30
N ASN A 2 21.85 -2.49 29.17
CA ASN A 2 22.70 -3.27 28.26
C ASN A 2 22.36 -2.92 26.78
N ARG A 3 23.38 -2.60 25.96
CA ARG A 3 23.20 -2.24 24.53
C ARG A 3 22.42 -3.29 23.73
N TRP A 4 22.50 -4.55 24.14
CA TRP A 4 21.77 -5.67 23.53
C TRP A 4 20.26 -5.54 23.77
N VAL A 5 19.83 -5.21 24.99
CA VAL A 5 18.43 -5.00 25.38
C VAL A 5 17.82 -3.86 24.57
N ILE A 6 18.54 -2.74 24.41
CA ILE A 6 18.06 -1.59 23.63
C ILE A 6 17.87 -1.97 22.15
N ARG A 7 18.80 -2.73 21.54
CA ARG A 7 18.69 -3.18 20.16
C ARG A 7 17.51 -4.12 19.96
N PHE A 8 17.30 -5.03 20.92
CA PHE A 8 16.17 -5.97 20.90
C PHE A 8 14.84 -5.23 20.93
N TYR A 9 14.64 -4.32 21.89
CA TYR A 9 13.42 -3.52 21.99
C TYR A 9 13.17 -2.67 20.74
N LYS A 10 14.20 -2.02 20.21
CA LYS A 10 14.08 -1.21 19.00
C LYS A 10 13.65 -2.05 17.78
N LYS A 11 14.21 -3.25 17.62
CA LYS A 11 13.85 -4.19 16.53
C LYS A 11 12.41 -4.66 16.65
N TYR A 12 11.97 -5.04 17.87
CA TYR A 12 10.59 -5.47 18.12
C TYR A 12 9.59 -4.35 17.91
N LEU A 13 9.87 -3.16 18.41
CA LEU A 13 9.01 -2.00 18.25
C LEU A 13 8.83 -1.63 16.77
N ASP A 14 9.91 -1.59 15.99
CA ASP A 14 9.87 -1.32 14.55
C ASP A 14 9.01 -2.36 13.80
N HIS A 15 9.13 -3.62 14.19
CA HIS A 15 8.33 -4.70 13.61
C HIS A 15 6.83 -4.56 13.95
N CYS A 16 6.49 -4.30 15.20
CA CYS A 16 5.11 -4.07 15.63
C CYS A 16 4.49 -2.85 14.92
N ILE A 17 5.25 -1.77 14.78
CA ILE A 17 4.80 -0.57 14.07
C ILE A 17 4.50 -0.90 12.60
N LYS A 18 5.38 -1.61 11.91
CA LYS A 18 5.16 -2.02 10.51
C LYS A 18 3.92 -2.89 10.34
N ILE A 19 3.71 -3.86 11.24
CA ILE A 19 2.50 -4.70 11.23
C ILE A 19 1.26 -3.83 11.40
N LEU A 20 1.24 -2.92 12.38
CA LEU A 20 0.12 -2.03 12.64
C LEU A 20 -0.18 -1.14 11.43
N LEU A 21 0.85 -0.55 10.81
CA LEU A 21 0.69 0.29 9.63
C LEU A 21 0.12 -0.48 8.43
N ILE A 22 0.56 -1.74 8.22
CA ILE A 22 0.02 -2.61 7.17
C ILE A 22 -1.45 -2.92 7.43
N LEU A 23 -1.83 -3.26 8.67
CA LEU A 23 -3.22 -3.51 9.03
C LEU A 23 -4.09 -2.27 8.78
N ILE A 24 -3.63 -1.08 9.17
CA ILE A 24 -4.32 0.17 8.87
C ILE A 24 -4.48 0.36 7.36
N SER A 25 -3.42 0.14 6.58
CA SER A 25 -3.45 0.29 5.12
C SER A 25 -4.43 -0.66 4.44
N VAL A 26 -4.66 -1.85 5.01
CA VAL A 26 -5.65 -2.82 4.49
C VAL A 26 -7.07 -2.45 4.88
N ILE A 27 -7.26 -1.94 6.10
CA ILE A 27 -8.60 -1.72 6.67
C ILE A 27 -9.19 -0.37 6.25
N TYR A 28 -8.35 0.69 6.09
CA TYR A 28 -8.87 2.04 5.87
C TYR A 28 -9.77 2.20 4.63
N PRO A 29 -9.55 1.53 3.47
CA PRO A 29 -10.46 1.66 2.34
C PRO A 29 -11.87 1.17 2.67
N PHE A 30 -11.99 0.12 3.49
CA PHE A 30 -13.28 -0.40 3.94
C PHE A 30 -13.96 0.55 4.93
N ILE A 31 -13.19 1.24 5.79
CA ILE A 31 -13.74 2.28 6.67
C ILE A 31 -14.28 3.44 5.83
N LEU A 32 -13.52 3.93 4.84
CA LEU A 32 -13.96 4.99 3.95
C LEU A 32 -15.28 4.61 3.25
N LEU A 33 -15.32 3.40 2.70
CA LEU A 33 -16.50 2.88 2.01
C LEU A 33 -17.72 2.75 2.94
N SER A 34 -17.51 2.29 4.19
CA SER A 34 -18.61 2.07 5.14
C SER A 34 -19.20 3.36 5.71
N VAL A 35 -18.41 4.43 5.81
CA VAL A 35 -18.82 5.70 6.41
C VAL A 35 -19.40 6.68 5.37
N GLU A 36 -18.70 6.86 4.25
CA GLU A 36 -19.07 7.84 3.20
C GLU A 36 -19.85 7.19 2.04
N GLY A 37 -19.94 5.87 2.05
CA GLY A 37 -20.51 5.13 0.92
C GLY A 37 -19.56 5.07 -0.28
N GLU A 38 -20.13 4.63 -1.40
CA GLU A 38 -19.36 4.35 -2.60
C GLU A 38 -19.14 5.62 -3.43
N LEU A 39 -17.87 6.01 -3.62
CA LEU A 39 -17.46 7.08 -4.51
C LEU A 39 -16.82 6.50 -5.77
N LYS A 40 -16.75 7.32 -6.85
CA LYS A 40 -16.18 6.88 -8.14
C LYS A 40 -14.71 6.51 -8.07
N SER A 41 -13.98 7.02 -7.07
CA SER A 41 -12.56 6.71 -6.85
C SER A 41 -12.12 6.88 -5.40
N LEU A 42 -11.16 6.07 -4.98
CA LEU A 42 -10.57 6.18 -3.65
C LEU A 42 -10.03 7.60 -3.39
N SER A 43 -9.52 8.25 -4.43
CA SER A 43 -9.01 9.61 -4.33
C SER A 43 -10.09 10.68 -4.15
N GLN A 44 -11.37 10.38 -4.38
CA GLN A 44 -12.47 11.32 -4.11
C GLN A 44 -12.73 11.50 -2.62
N TYR A 45 -12.34 10.54 -1.78
CA TYR A 45 -12.38 10.71 -0.31
C TYR A 45 -11.50 11.86 0.19
N TRP A 46 -10.57 12.36 -0.64
CA TRP A 46 -9.86 13.62 -0.43
C TRP A 46 -10.80 14.81 -0.20
N ASN A 47 -11.99 14.79 -0.79
CA ASN A 47 -12.97 15.88 -0.76
C ASN A 47 -14.08 15.65 0.28
N THR A 48 -13.95 14.67 1.16
CA THR A 48 -14.91 14.34 2.21
C THR A 48 -14.38 14.71 3.60
N PRO A 49 -15.23 14.69 4.65
CA PRO A 49 -14.78 14.84 6.03
C PRO A 49 -13.73 13.80 6.46
N LEU A 50 -13.63 12.66 5.76
CA LEU A 50 -12.63 11.63 6.02
C LEU A 50 -11.26 11.90 5.35
N GLN A 51 -11.06 13.08 4.75
CA GLN A 51 -9.78 13.50 4.17
C GLN A 51 -8.57 13.23 5.08
N PRO A 52 -8.59 13.58 6.39
CA PRO A 52 -7.43 13.32 7.25
C PRO A 52 -7.08 11.83 7.34
N LEU A 53 -8.08 10.95 7.44
CA LEU A 53 -7.87 9.51 7.46
C LEU A 53 -7.27 9.03 6.15
N PHE A 54 -7.80 9.49 5.01
CA PHE A 54 -7.27 9.17 3.68
C PHE A 54 -5.79 9.58 3.54
N ILE A 55 -5.44 10.82 3.93
CA ILE A 55 -4.06 11.31 3.85
C ILE A 55 -3.13 10.49 4.74
N VAL A 56 -3.49 10.31 6.01
CA VAL A 56 -2.67 9.57 6.98
C VAL A 56 -2.44 8.15 6.50
N ALA A 57 -3.47 7.44 6.06
CA ALA A 57 -3.36 6.07 5.60
C ALA A 57 -2.46 5.93 4.34
N ASN A 58 -2.58 6.85 3.38
CA ASN A 58 -1.71 6.84 2.19
C ASN A 58 -0.24 7.16 2.53
N VAL A 59 0.01 8.12 3.43
CA VAL A 59 1.37 8.44 3.88
C VAL A 59 1.98 7.26 4.64
N MET A 60 1.21 6.59 5.50
CA MET A 60 1.64 5.35 6.16
C MET A 60 1.96 4.24 5.17
N THR A 61 1.11 4.05 4.15
CA THR A 61 1.35 3.09 3.07
C THR A 61 2.63 3.43 2.30
N ALA A 62 2.85 4.70 1.97
CA ALA A 62 4.07 5.17 1.32
C ALA A 62 5.32 4.91 2.19
N TYR A 63 5.24 5.12 3.50
CA TYR A 63 6.32 4.81 4.43
C TYR A 63 6.67 3.32 4.43
N ILE A 64 5.67 2.44 4.40
CA ILE A 64 5.89 0.98 4.30
C ILE A 64 6.60 0.66 2.98
N PHE A 65 6.13 1.19 1.85
CA PHE A 65 6.75 0.99 0.55
C PHE A 65 8.21 1.48 0.53
N LEU A 66 8.51 2.62 1.15
CA LEU A 66 9.85 3.16 1.25
C LEU A 66 10.83 2.20 1.96
N SER A 67 10.33 1.41 2.91
CA SER A 67 11.12 0.43 3.65
C SER A 67 11.46 -0.84 2.85
N ILE A 68 10.90 -1.00 1.64
CA ILE A 68 11.07 -2.18 0.80
C ILE A 68 11.88 -1.82 -0.43
N GLU A 69 12.91 -2.62 -0.71
CA GLU A 69 13.71 -2.45 -1.91
C GLU A 69 12.83 -2.52 -3.17
N ASN A 70 13.11 -1.67 -4.15
CA ASN A 70 12.38 -1.50 -5.41
C ASN A 70 11.00 -0.80 -5.31
N TRP A 71 10.50 -0.47 -4.12
CA TRP A 71 9.25 0.26 -3.94
C TRP A 71 9.42 1.75 -3.66
N LYS A 72 10.64 2.27 -3.70
CA LYS A 72 10.94 3.68 -3.40
C LYS A 72 10.24 4.65 -4.35
N ILE A 73 10.22 4.33 -5.67
CA ILE A 73 9.55 5.17 -6.67
C ILE A 73 8.02 5.15 -6.46
N PRO A 74 7.34 4.00 -6.36
CA PRO A 74 5.92 3.96 -5.97
C PRO A 74 5.62 4.72 -4.69
N SER A 75 6.46 4.58 -3.65
CA SER A 75 6.31 5.31 -2.39
C SER A 75 6.26 6.82 -2.60
N PHE A 76 7.24 7.37 -3.32
CA PHE A 76 7.32 8.80 -3.60
C PHE A 76 6.12 9.28 -4.41
N LEU A 77 5.74 8.55 -5.44
CA LEU A 77 4.58 8.88 -6.28
C LEU A 77 3.26 8.83 -5.48
N LEU A 78 3.11 7.89 -4.55
CA LEU A 78 1.92 7.83 -3.69
C LEU A 78 1.80 9.08 -2.79
N VAL A 79 2.91 9.58 -2.26
CA VAL A 79 2.91 10.85 -1.50
C VAL A 79 2.49 12.00 -2.40
N LEU A 80 3.00 12.08 -3.62
CA LEU A 80 2.62 13.13 -4.56
C LEU A 80 1.15 13.04 -4.96
N VAL A 81 0.64 11.86 -5.29
CA VAL A 81 -0.80 11.64 -5.57
C VAL A 81 -1.66 12.11 -4.40
N THR A 82 -1.23 11.80 -3.17
CA THR A 82 -1.95 12.20 -1.96
C THR A 82 -1.89 13.71 -1.71
N ALA A 83 -0.80 14.37 -2.09
CA ALA A 83 -0.64 15.81 -1.91
C ALA A 83 -1.49 16.67 -2.87
N PHE A 84 -1.79 16.15 -4.07
CA PHE A 84 -2.57 16.86 -5.07
C PHE A 84 -4.05 16.44 -5.05
N SER A 85 -4.92 17.33 -4.63
CA SER A 85 -6.37 17.13 -4.60
C SER A 85 -6.94 16.94 -6.01
N THR A 86 -7.85 15.97 -6.16
CA THR A 86 -8.63 15.77 -7.40
C THR A 86 -9.50 16.97 -7.77
N LYS A 87 -9.91 17.78 -6.78
CA LYS A 87 -10.74 18.96 -6.99
C LYS A 87 -9.93 20.17 -7.46
N LEU A 88 -8.76 20.42 -6.86
CA LEU A 88 -7.95 21.58 -7.16
C LEU A 88 -7.00 21.38 -8.33
N TYR A 89 -6.47 20.16 -8.47
CA TYR A 89 -5.45 19.82 -9.47
C TYR A 89 -5.77 18.51 -10.20
N PRO A 90 -6.94 18.38 -10.87
CA PRO A 90 -7.40 17.09 -11.41
C PRO A 90 -6.43 16.48 -12.42
N ASN A 91 -5.88 17.29 -13.32
CA ASN A 91 -4.95 16.78 -14.34
C ASN A 91 -3.64 16.30 -13.72
N THR A 92 -3.04 17.07 -12.81
CA THR A 92 -1.81 16.70 -12.11
C THR A 92 -2.03 15.45 -11.29
N HIS A 93 -3.14 15.36 -10.53
CA HIS A 93 -3.51 14.19 -9.77
C HIS A 93 -3.61 12.95 -10.64
N ASN A 94 -4.34 13.03 -11.75
CA ASN A 94 -4.54 11.89 -12.66
C ASN A 94 -3.22 11.41 -13.28
N VAL A 95 -2.36 12.32 -13.72
CA VAL A 95 -1.04 11.96 -14.25
C VAL A 95 -0.18 11.26 -13.19
N LEU A 96 -0.14 11.82 -11.98
CA LEU A 96 0.60 11.21 -10.87
C LEU A 96 0.03 9.85 -10.47
N ALA A 97 -1.30 9.69 -10.47
CA ALA A 97 -1.95 8.41 -10.19
C ALA A 97 -1.56 7.35 -11.24
N VAL A 98 -1.62 7.70 -12.53
CA VAL A 98 -1.17 6.78 -13.60
C VAL A 98 0.30 6.40 -13.41
N LEU A 99 1.18 7.38 -13.14
CA LEU A 99 2.60 7.11 -12.90
C LEU A 99 2.81 6.22 -11.67
N PHE A 100 2.05 6.45 -10.59
CA PHE A 100 2.07 5.59 -9.41
C PHE A 100 1.71 4.14 -9.77
N PHE A 101 0.56 3.94 -10.45
CA PHE A 101 0.11 2.60 -10.82
C PHE A 101 1.10 1.90 -11.76
N VAL A 102 1.63 2.59 -12.76
CA VAL A 102 2.64 2.03 -13.67
C VAL A 102 3.93 1.68 -12.92
N SER A 103 4.38 2.53 -12.00
CA SER A 103 5.59 2.29 -11.23
C SER A 103 5.49 1.06 -10.32
N CYS A 104 4.28 0.70 -9.86
CA CYS A 104 4.04 -0.51 -9.06
C CYS A 104 4.27 -1.82 -9.84
N LEU A 105 4.17 -1.78 -11.17
CA LEU A 105 4.40 -2.97 -12.00
C LEU A 105 5.84 -3.50 -11.89
N TYR A 106 6.82 -2.59 -11.83
CA TYR A 106 8.22 -2.99 -11.76
C TYR A 106 8.52 -3.90 -10.55
N PRO A 107 8.25 -3.53 -9.30
CA PRO A 107 8.52 -4.39 -8.16
C PRO A 107 7.64 -5.66 -8.14
N LEU A 108 6.41 -5.59 -8.68
CA LEU A 108 5.53 -6.75 -8.79
C LEU A 108 6.13 -7.82 -9.71
N PHE A 109 6.61 -7.43 -10.89
CA PHE A 109 7.20 -8.37 -11.86
C PHE A 109 8.63 -8.77 -11.52
N LYS A 110 9.39 -7.93 -10.83
CA LYS A 110 10.75 -8.26 -10.38
C LYS A 110 10.75 -9.37 -9.35
N SER A 111 9.77 -9.42 -8.47
CA SER A 111 9.64 -10.48 -7.46
C SER A 111 8.97 -11.71 -8.06
N LYS A 112 9.67 -12.87 -8.05
CA LYS A 112 9.10 -14.14 -8.51
C LYS A 112 7.79 -14.51 -7.79
N ARG A 113 7.66 -14.15 -6.50
CA ARG A 113 6.49 -14.44 -5.67
C ARG A 113 5.31 -13.52 -5.94
N LEU A 114 5.56 -12.32 -6.45
CA LEU A 114 4.54 -11.29 -6.68
C LEU A 114 4.05 -11.23 -8.14
N LYS A 115 4.64 -12.01 -9.06
CA LYS A 115 4.26 -12.01 -10.48
C LYS A 115 2.77 -12.25 -10.72
N PHE A 116 2.17 -13.16 -9.95
CA PHE A 116 0.73 -13.42 -10.04
C PHE A 116 -0.10 -12.16 -9.78
N TYR A 117 0.24 -11.40 -8.74
CA TYR A 117 -0.41 -10.12 -8.44
C TYR A 117 -0.15 -9.07 -9.51
N GLY A 118 1.03 -9.08 -10.13
CA GLY A 118 1.34 -8.23 -11.27
C GLY A 118 0.42 -8.48 -12.47
N TYR A 119 0.10 -9.72 -12.78
CA TYR A 119 -0.87 -10.08 -13.82
C TYR A 119 -2.30 -9.66 -13.45
N LEU A 120 -2.74 -9.91 -12.21
CA LEU A 120 -4.03 -9.43 -11.73
C LEU A 120 -4.14 -7.91 -11.79
N TYR A 121 -3.06 -7.22 -11.42
CA TYR A 121 -2.98 -5.77 -11.46
C TYR A 121 -3.10 -5.21 -12.88
N LEU A 122 -2.47 -5.87 -13.87
CA LEU A 122 -2.64 -5.52 -15.30
C LEU A 122 -4.04 -5.86 -15.83
N ALA A 123 -4.64 -6.94 -15.36
CA ALA A 123 -5.98 -7.34 -15.77
C ALA A 123 -7.06 -6.41 -15.21
N SER A 124 -6.83 -5.75 -14.07
CA SER A 124 -7.85 -4.94 -13.40
C SER A 124 -8.42 -3.80 -14.25
N PRO A 125 -7.64 -3.01 -15.01
CA PRO A 125 -8.16 -1.99 -15.92
C PRO A 125 -9.06 -2.58 -17.02
N ILE A 126 -8.69 -3.76 -17.55
CA ILE A 126 -9.45 -4.44 -18.60
C ILE A 126 -10.79 -4.91 -18.04
N ILE A 127 -10.77 -5.52 -16.85
CA ILE A 127 -11.98 -5.97 -16.17
C ILE A 127 -12.88 -4.76 -15.84
N GLY A 128 -12.31 -3.67 -15.35
CA GLY A 128 -13.06 -2.46 -15.06
C GLY A 128 -13.71 -1.82 -16.29
N LEU A 129 -13.05 -1.87 -17.45
CA LEU A 129 -13.65 -1.42 -18.71
C LEU A 129 -14.79 -2.33 -19.17
N LEU A 130 -14.71 -3.63 -18.90
CA LEU A 130 -15.76 -4.59 -19.28
C LEU A 130 -16.99 -4.52 -18.37
N PHE A 131 -16.80 -4.26 -17.07
CA PHE A 131 -17.88 -4.27 -16.08
C PHE A 131 -18.29 -2.88 -15.57
N GLY A 132 -17.67 -1.83 -16.09
CA GLY A 132 -17.85 -0.44 -15.67
C GLY A 132 -16.84 0.00 -14.61
N LEU A 133 -16.63 1.31 -14.51
CA LEU A 133 -15.59 1.90 -13.68
C LEU A 133 -15.74 1.59 -12.19
N LEU A 134 -16.96 1.38 -11.72
CA LEU A 134 -17.29 1.06 -10.33
C LEU A 134 -16.61 -0.24 -9.87
N TYR A 135 -16.71 -1.29 -10.69
CA TYR A 135 -16.08 -2.58 -10.38
C TYR A 135 -14.56 -2.53 -10.45
N LEU A 136 -13.99 -1.63 -11.24
CA LEU A 136 -12.54 -1.41 -11.34
C LEU A 136 -11.96 -1.04 -9.99
N GLU A 137 -12.61 -0.18 -9.22
CA GLU A 137 -12.07 0.32 -7.96
C GLU A 137 -12.18 -0.70 -6.85
N ILE A 138 -13.30 -1.38 -6.74
CA ILE A 138 -13.48 -2.50 -5.80
C ILE A 138 -12.41 -3.56 -6.09
N TYR A 139 -12.19 -3.87 -7.37
CA TYR A 139 -11.19 -4.85 -7.79
C TYR A 139 -9.77 -4.40 -7.46
N ASN A 140 -9.43 -3.13 -7.69
CA ASN A 140 -8.14 -2.55 -7.32
C ASN A 140 -7.93 -2.53 -5.80
N ILE A 141 -8.97 -2.25 -5.01
CA ILE A 141 -8.93 -2.33 -3.55
C ILE A 141 -8.65 -3.77 -3.10
N ILE A 142 -9.35 -4.75 -3.66
CA ILE A 142 -9.14 -6.17 -3.32
C ILE A 142 -7.73 -6.62 -3.67
N ILE A 143 -7.21 -6.25 -4.85
CA ILE A 143 -5.84 -6.56 -5.26
C ILE A 143 -4.84 -5.89 -4.34
N LEU A 144 -5.04 -4.62 -4.01
CA LEU A 144 -4.16 -3.86 -3.13
C LEU A 144 -4.14 -4.48 -1.72
N CYS A 145 -5.31 -4.85 -1.18
CA CYS A 145 -5.42 -5.51 0.12
C CYS A 145 -4.74 -6.90 0.11
N SER A 146 -4.98 -7.70 -0.92
CA SER A 146 -4.36 -9.02 -1.08
C SER A 146 -2.85 -8.91 -1.18
N TYR A 147 -2.36 -7.91 -1.91
CA TYR A 147 -0.95 -7.61 -2.05
C TYR A 147 -0.33 -7.18 -0.70
N HIS A 148 -0.98 -6.27 0.05
CA HIS A 148 -0.50 -5.85 1.36
C HIS A 148 -0.44 -7.02 2.36
N LEU A 149 -1.47 -7.88 2.36
CA LEU A 149 -1.50 -9.08 3.18
C LEU A 149 -0.36 -10.05 2.80
N HIS A 150 -0.12 -10.26 1.50
CA HIS A 150 0.98 -11.11 1.04
C HIS A 150 2.35 -10.54 1.43
N MET A 151 2.54 -9.23 1.31
CA MET A 151 3.75 -8.55 1.78
C MET A 151 3.95 -8.70 3.28
N LEU A 152 2.88 -8.58 4.07
CA LEU A 152 2.92 -8.80 5.52
C LEU A 152 3.44 -10.21 5.83
N ILE A 153 2.87 -11.23 5.21
CA ILE A 153 3.28 -12.63 5.38
C ILE A 153 4.76 -12.81 5.00
N HIS A 154 5.20 -12.18 3.91
CA HIS A 154 6.59 -12.26 3.47
C HIS A 154 7.56 -11.58 4.44
N ILE A 155 7.21 -10.41 4.96
CA ILE A 155 8.03 -9.68 5.95
C ILE A 155 8.14 -10.52 7.23
N LEU A 156 7.04 -11.06 7.73
CA LEU A 156 7.02 -11.91 8.91
C LEU A 156 7.87 -13.18 8.71
N HIS A 157 7.73 -13.83 7.56
CA HIS A 157 8.51 -15.02 7.25
C HIS A 157 10.01 -14.74 7.16
N THR A 158 10.39 -13.64 6.52
CA THR A 158 11.80 -13.25 6.37
C THR A 158 12.44 -12.94 7.74
N HIS A 159 11.72 -12.26 8.62
CA HIS A 159 12.16 -12.02 9.99
C HIS A 159 12.31 -13.30 10.79
N TYR A 160 11.33 -14.20 10.70
CA TYR A 160 11.38 -15.50 11.38
C TYR A 160 12.60 -16.34 10.95
N GLN A 161 12.90 -16.39 9.66
CA GLN A 161 14.07 -17.11 9.14
C GLN A 161 15.39 -16.49 9.62
N LYS A 162 15.47 -15.15 9.65
CA LYS A 162 16.65 -14.44 10.12
C LYS A 162 16.90 -14.69 11.63
N ASP A 163 15.84 -14.63 12.44
CA ASP A 163 15.93 -14.90 13.87
C ASP A 163 16.35 -16.36 14.17
N LYS A 164 15.89 -17.33 13.33
CA LYS A 164 16.29 -18.72 13.44
C LYS A 164 17.78 -18.94 13.13
N ILE A 165 18.33 -18.20 12.17
CA ILE A 165 19.76 -18.27 11.83
C ILE A 165 20.60 -17.65 12.94
N GLU A 166 20.20 -16.47 13.45
CA GLU A 166 20.94 -15.76 14.51
C GLU A 166 20.91 -16.49 15.87
N ASN A 167 19.89 -17.32 16.14
CA ASN A 167 19.79 -18.10 17.37
C ASN A 167 20.51 -19.47 17.30
N ASN A 168 20.94 -19.89 16.10
CA ASN A 168 21.69 -21.14 15.89
C ASN A 168 23.20 -20.90 15.71
N LEU A 169 23.67 -19.66 15.81
CA LEU A 169 25.08 -19.23 15.85
C LEU A 169 25.48 -18.79 17.25
#